data_b8e83ec1854cd3b151e5ec61d7bc326f
#
_entry.id   b8e83ec1854cd3b151e5ec61d7bc326f
#
_cell.length_a   1.000
_cell.length_b   1.000
_cell.length_c   1.000
_cell.angle_alpha   90.00
_cell.angle_beta   90.00
_cell.angle_gamma   90.00
#
_symmetry.space_group_name_H-M   'P 1'
#
loop_
_entity.id
_entity.type
_entity.pdbx_description
1 polymer ?
#
loop_
_entity_poly.entity_id
_entity_poly.type
_entity_poly.pdbx_seq_one_letter_code
_entity_poly.pdbx_strand_id
1 'polypeptide(L)' 'MTANPILLQRKYARVIALFAEKTGISTRLALDFFYRSEEYDLIRRGVSDLHCMSDDYLAEGLREEWNNKQQLAS' A
#
# COMPACT_ATOMS: atom_id res chain seq x y z
N MET A 1 -3.01 10.04 18.70
CA MET A 1 -1.80 9.29 19.06
C MET A 1 -1.06 8.85 17.83
N THR A 2 0.23 9.11 17.80
CA THR A 2 1.04 8.76 16.63
C THR A 2 1.43 7.28 16.68
N ALA A 3 1.28 6.60 15.54
CA ALA A 3 1.71 5.22 15.47
C ALA A 3 3.23 5.14 15.55
N ASN A 4 3.72 4.04 16.13
CA ASN A 4 5.15 3.80 16.24
C ASN A 4 5.77 3.66 14.85
N PRO A 5 6.79 4.48 14.50
CA PRO A 5 7.37 4.42 13.14
C PRO A 5 7.93 3.04 12.77
N ILE A 6 8.51 2.32 13.73
CA ILE A 6 9.06 0.99 13.46
C ILE A 6 7.94 0.02 13.12
N LEU A 7 6.83 0.07 13.87
CA LEU A 7 5.68 -0.78 13.60
C LEU A 7 5.05 -0.46 12.26
N LEU A 8 4.98 0.82 11.91
CA LEU A 8 4.46 1.23 10.61
C LEU A 8 5.32 0.71 9.47
N GLN A 9 6.64 0.79 9.61
CA GLN A 9 7.54 0.28 8.57
C GLN A 9 7.37 -1.21 8.37
N ARG A 10 7.20 -1.97 9.45
CA ARG A 10 6.96 -3.41 9.37
C ARG A 10 5.62 -3.68 8.69
N LYS A 11 4.61 -2.91 9.03
CA LYS A 11 3.30 -3.04 8.40
C LYS A 11 3.38 -2.75 6.91
N TYR A 12 4.07 -1.69 6.52
CA TYR A 12 4.24 -1.36 5.11
C TYR A 12 4.93 -2.49 4.36
N ALA A 13 5.97 -3.08 4.96
CA ALA A 13 6.67 -4.19 4.32
C ALA A 13 5.74 -5.37 4.07
N ARG A 14 4.87 -5.70 5.03
CA ARG A 14 3.90 -6.78 4.86
C ARG A 14 2.87 -6.46 3.78
N VAL A 15 2.37 -5.22 3.80
CA VAL A 15 1.38 -4.78 2.81
C VAL A 15 1.98 -4.81 1.40
N ILE A 16 3.20 -4.33 1.26
CA ILE A 16 3.88 -4.32 -0.03
C ILE A 16 4.10 -5.73 -0.55
N ALA A 17 4.50 -6.65 0.34
CA ALA A 17 4.72 -8.04 -0.05
C ALA A 17 3.41 -8.68 -0.52
N LEU A 18 2.32 -8.45 0.20
CA LEU A 18 1.00 -8.95 -0.20
C LEU A 18 0.55 -8.36 -1.52
N PHE A 19 0.75 -7.07 -1.69
CA PHE A 19 0.39 -6.39 -2.94
C PHE A 19 1.16 -6.97 -4.11
N ALA A 20 2.47 -7.18 -3.95
CA ALA A 20 3.28 -7.78 -4.98
C ALA A 20 2.78 -9.18 -5.34
N GLU A 21 2.44 -9.97 -4.32
CA GLU A 21 1.92 -11.31 -4.53
C GLU A 21 0.58 -11.28 -5.27
N LYS A 22 -0.32 -10.39 -4.88
CA LYS A 22 -1.65 -10.29 -5.50
C LYS A 22 -1.59 -9.85 -6.96
N THR A 23 -0.60 -9.05 -7.32
CA THR A 23 -0.49 -8.50 -8.67
C THR A 23 0.53 -9.24 -9.54
N GLY A 24 1.39 -10.06 -8.92
CA GLY A 24 2.42 -10.77 -9.66
C GLY A 24 3.59 -9.92 -10.08
N ILE A 25 3.73 -8.72 -9.53
CA ILE A 25 4.85 -7.83 -9.84
C ILE A 25 5.99 -8.05 -8.84
N SER A 26 7.18 -7.54 -9.16
CA SER A 26 8.32 -7.67 -8.26
C SER A 26 8.10 -6.85 -6.99
N THR A 27 8.75 -7.26 -5.90
CA THR A 27 8.68 -6.50 -4.66
C THR A 27 9.21 -5.08 -4.84
N ARG A 28 10.25 -4.92 -5.64
CA ARG A 28 10.84 -3.61 -5.90
C ARG A 28 9.84 -2.69 -6.60
N LEU A 29 9.14 -3.22 -7.59
CA LEU A 29 8.13 -2.44 -8.31
C LEU A 29 6.96 -2.11 -7.39
N ALA A 30 6.56 -3.08 -6.57
CA ALA A 30 5.49 -2.88 -5.59
C ALA A 30 5.86 -1.79 -4.59
N LEU A 31 7.11 -1.79 -4.12
CA LEU A 31 7.61 -0.79 -3.19
C LEU A 31 7.54 0.61 -3.82
N ASP A 32 8.02 0.73 -5.04
CA ASP A 32 8.01 2.01 -5.75
C ASP A 32 6.59 2.52 -5.93
N PHE A 33 5.68 1.64 -6.34
CA PHE A 33 4.29 2.01 -6.53
C PHE A 33 3.64 2.42 -5.21
N PHE A 34 3.93 1.68 -4.14
CA PHE A 34 3.35 1.97 -2.83
C PHE A 34 3.65 3.41 -2.39
N TYR A 35 4.90 3.83 -2.51
CA TYR A 35 5.28 5.17 -2.06
C TYR A 35 4.75 6.28 -2.95
N ARG A 36 4.25 5.96 -4.13
CA ARG A 36 3.62 6.92 -5.04
C ARG A 36 2.09 6.84 -4.99
N SER A 37 1.56 5.88 -4.22
CA SER A 37 0.12 5.63 -4.22
C SER A 37 -0.64 6.64 -3.38
N GLU A 38 -1.91 6.80 -3.70
CA GLU A 38 -2.82 7.59 -2.89
C GLU A 38 -3.01 6.96 -1.52
N GLU A 39 -2.99 5.63 -1.45
CA GLU A 39 -3.12 4.91 -0.19
C GLU A 39 -2.04 5.32 0.80
N TYR A 40 -0.79 5.36 0.35
CA TYR A 40 0.31 5.78 1.20
C TYR A 40 0.15 7.23 1.64
N ASP A 41 -0.27 8.08 0.73
CA ASP A 41 -0.48 9.49 1.04
C ASP A 41 -1.54 9.67 2.13
N LEU A 42 -2.63 8.92 2.05
CA LEU A 42 -3.69 8.95 3.05
C LEU A 42 -3.22 8.42 4.40
N ILE A 43 -2.46 7.33 4.39
CA ILE A 43 -1.90 6.77 5.63
C ILE A 43 -0.96 7.79 6.28
N ARG A 44 -0.10 8.40 5.50
CA ARG A 44 0.87 9.39 5.98
C ARG A 44 0.18 10.59 6.61
N ARG A 45 -0.95 10.99 6.05
CA ARG A 45 -1.73 12.11 6.58
C ARG A 45 -2.59 11.75 7.78
N GLY A 46 -2.67 10.45 8.09
CA GLY A 46 -3.49 9.97 9.20
C GLY A 46 -4.98 10.01 8.92
N VAL A 47 -5.36 10.00 7.66
CA VAL A 47 -6.78 10.08 7.27
C VAL A 47 -7.47 8.76 7.58
N SER A 48 -8.60 8.82 8.29
CA SER A 48 -9.49 7.69 8.55
C SER A 48 -8.82 6.48 9.20
N ASP A 49 -7.74 6.69 9.93
CA ASP A 49 -7.04 5.62 10.66
C ASP A 49 -6.68 4.42 9.76
N LEU A 50 -6.32 4.68 8.52
CA LEU A 50 -5.97 3.63 7.58
C LEU A 50 -4.86 2.72 8.09
N HIS A 51 -3.94 3.29 8.89
CA HIS A 51 -2.85 2.49 9.46
C HIS A 51 -3.35 1.39 10.41
N CYS A 52 -4.60 1.46 10.84
CA CYS A 52 -5.22 0.44 11.70
C CYS A 52 -5.91 -0.66 10.90
N MET A 53 -6.02 -0.50 9.59
CA MET A 53 -6.65 -1.50 8.75
C MET A 53 -5.76 -2.72 8.58
N SER A 54 -6.36 -3.86 8.23
CA SER A 54 -5.59 -5.08 8.05
C SER A 54 -4.64 -4.96 6.86
N ASP A 55 -3.58 -5.77 6.89
CA ASP A 55 -2.63 -5.80 5.78
C ASP A 55 -3.32 -6.17 4.48
N ASP A 56 -4.24 -7.12 4.53
CA ASP A 56 -4.96 -7.57 3.34
C ASP A 56 -5.85 -6.46 2.78
N TYR A 57 -6.52 -5.72 3.65
CA TYR A 57 -7.37 -4.60 3.23
C TYR A 57 -6.55 -3.55 2.47
N LEU A 58 -5.40 -3.18 3.02
CA LEU A 58 -4.55 -2.18 2.39
C LEU A 58 -3.94 -2.70 1.08
N ALA A 59 -3.55 -3.97 1.06
CA ALA A 59 -3.00 -4.57 -0.17
C ALA A 59 -4.06 -4.62 -1.27
N GLU A 60 -5.32 -4.89 -0.93
CA GLU A 60 -6.40 -4.86 -1.91
C GLU A 60 -6.63 -3.46 -2.46
N GLY A 61 -6.57 -2.45 -1.60
CA GLY A 61 -6.69 -1.07 -2.07
C GLY A 61 -5.60 -0.72 -3.07
N LEU A 62 -4.37 -1.16 -2.79
CA LEU A 62 -3.26 -0.94 -3.70
C LEU A 62 -3.45 -1.69 -5.02
N ARG A 63 -3.97 -2.92 -4.95
CA ARG A 63 -4.23 -3.71 -6.14
C ARG A 63 -5.26 -3.04 -7.03
N GLU A 64 -6.31 -2.51 -6.44
CA GLU A 64 -7.32 -1.79 -7.20
C GLU A 64 -6.75 -0.54 -7.86
N GLU A 65 -5.95 0.21 -7.12
CA GLU A 65 -5.30 1.40 -7.65
C GLU A 65 -4.36 1.04 -8.80
N TRP A 66 -3.60 -0.03 -8.64
CA TRP A 66 -2.70 -0.53 -9.67
C TRP A 66 -3.46 -0.88 -10.94
N ASN A 67 -4.57 -1.63 -10.81
CA ASN A 67 -5.38 -2.04 -11.95
C ASN A 67 -5.98 -0.83 -12.67
N ASN A 68 -6.46 0.15 -11.92
CA ASN A 68 -7.05 1.35 -12.51
C ASN A 68 -6.01 2.13 -13.31
N LYS A 69 -4.80 2.25 -12.80
CA LYS A 69 -3.73 2.96 -13.50
C LYS A 69 -3.29 2.21 -14.74
N GLN A 70 -3.27 0.88 -14.71
CA GLN A 70 -2.94 0.08 -15.89
C GLN A 70 -3.97 0.31 -16.98
N GLN A 71 -5.25 0.36 -16.63
CA GLN A 71 -6.30 0.61 -17.60
C GLN A 71 -6.19 2.01 -18.22
N LEU A 72 -5.85 3.00 -17.40
CA LEU A 72 -5.69 4.37 -17.89
C LEU A 72 -4.47 4.53 -18.78
N ALA A 73 -3.45 3.72 -18.54
CA ALA A 73 -2.20 3.78 -19.29
C ALA A 73 -2.28 3.11 -20.66
N SER A 74 -3.28 2.26 -20.89
CA SER A 74 -3.41 1.50 -22.15
C SER A 74 -4.17 2.24 -23.25
#